data_29cdb38c1613b9035a37334618f1c92f
#
_entry.id   29cdb38c1613b9035a37334618f1c92f
#
_cell.length_a   1.000
_cell.length_b   1.000
_cell.length_c   1.000
_cell.angle_alpha   90.00
_cell.angle_beta   90.00
_cell.angle_gamma   90.00
#
_symmetry.space_group_name_H-M   'P 1'
#
loop_
_entity.id
_entity.type
_entity.pdbx_description
1 polymer ?
#
loop_
_entity_poly.entity_id
_entity_poly.type
_entity_poly.pdbx_seq_one_letter_code
_entity_poly.pdbx_strand_id
1 'polypeptide(L)'
;MTACLIHISDLHRGTREAPALDDALVTLCHELLPELVIASGDLSNRGRAAELEQARALLDRLPAPTLAVPGNHDLPYTLPARFTKPWDRFIAVFGTTDPVVRTDHAVVCGLNSARPWRHQGGRLDASRLSAAAAALHDAPSDALRVVVLHHHLAGAPWRASRKFPLKHRDDVLRSLTAGGAELILGGHIHQSTALGRSAFAALEDDDHGSLVLSTAPGFGRPRPHRLGEANGLHVVRWTADAVEIEGRLWRRGAFEPCSTYRAPRSKNADFQG
;
A
#
# COMPACT_ATOMS: atom_id res chain seq x y z
N MET A 1 -22.09 6.56 -8.16
CA MET A 1 -20.92 7.26 -7.55
C MET A 1 -19.67 6.54 -8.01
N THR A 2 -18.58 7.24 -8.25
CA THR A 2 -17.33 6.58 -8.63
C THR A 2 -16.73 6.01 -7.34
N ALA A 3 -16.49 4.71 -7.28
CA ALA A 3 -15.87 4.04 -6.15
C ALA A 3 -14.46 4.61 -5.91
N CYS A 4 -14.05 4.76 -4.65
CA CYS A 4 -12.70 5.21 -4.33
C CYS A 4 -12.09 4.50 -3.11
N LEU A 5 -10.76 4.40 -3.13
CA LEU A 5 -9.93 4.01 -1.98
C LEU A 5 -9.00 5.18 -1.63
N ILE A 6 -8.65 5.31 -0.36
CA ILE A 6 -7.57 6.19 0.09
C ILE A 6 -6.38 5.33 0.50
N HIS A 7 -5.20 5.64 -0.01
CA HIS A 7 -3.97 4.92 0.28
C HIS A 7 -2.97 5.82 1.00
N ILE A 8 -2.66 5.48 2.23
CA ILE A 8 -1.62 6.10 3.08
C ILE A 8 -0.52 5.08 3.39
N SER A 9 0.67 5.56 3.69
CA SER A 9 1.83 4.74 4.06
C SER A 9 2.77 5.48 4.99
N ASP A 10 3.61 4.74 5.71
CA ASP A 10 4.73 5.32 6.46
C ASP A 10 4.27 6.39 7.48
N LEU A 11 3.31 6.02 8.35
CA LEU A 11 2.79 6.89 9.40
C LEU A 11 3.85 7.21 10.46
N HIS A 12 4.72 6.24 10.78
CA HIS A 12 5.81 6.35 11.75
C HIS A 12 5.39 6.96 13.10
N ARG A 13 4.29 6.46 13.69
CA ARG A 13 3.86 6.88 15.02
C ARG A 13 4.97 6.66 16.06
N GLY A 14 5.01 7.53 17.08
CA GLY A 14 6.13 7.59 18.03
C GLY A 14 7.28 8.49 17.56
N THR A 15 7.08 9.25 16.46
CA THR A 15 7.88 10.39 16.06
C THR A 15 7.12 11.69 16.40
N ARG A 16 7.49 12.81 15.77
CA ARG A 16 6.76 14.08 15.97
C ARG A 16 5.31 13.93 15.52
N GLU A 17 4.38 14.17 16.42
CA GLU A 17 2.96 14.20 16.13
C GLU A 17 2.58 15.40 15.25
N ALA A 18 1.59 15.19 14.40
CA ALA A 18 1.04 16.22 13.51
C ALA A 18 -0.51 16.12 13.52
N PRO A 19 -1.17 16.55 14.62
CA PRO A 19 -2.63 16.43 14.75
C PRO A 19 -3.41 17.05 13.58
N ALA A 20 -2.96 18.20 13.09
CA ALA A 20 -3.58 18.87 11.94
C ALA A 20 -3.52 18.04 10.64
N LEU A 21 -2.49 17.22 10.48
CA LEU A 21 -2.40 16.28 9.34
C LEU A 21 -3.41 15.14 9.49
N ASP A 22 -3.58 14.63 10.72
CA ASP A 22 -4.54 13.59 11.03
C ASP A 22 -5.98 14.09 10.84
N ASP A 23 -6.27 15.31 11.31
CA ASP A 23 -7.58 15.95 11.15
C ASP A 23 -7.90 16.21 9.68
N ALA A 24 -6.92 16.62 8.88
CA ALA A 24 -7.08 16.78 7.44
C ALA A 24 -7.39 15.45 6.72
N LEU A 25 -6.82 14.31 7.18
CA LEU A 25 -7.16 12.99 6.64
C LEU A 25 -8.61 12.62 6.98
N VAL A 26 -9.02 12.84 8.22
CA VAL A 26 -10.42 12.57 8.66
C VAL A 26 -11.39 13.40 7.82
N THR A 27 -11.12 14.71 7.65
CA THR A 27 -11.93 15.61 6.83
C THR A 27 -12.01 15.10 5.39
N LEU A 28 -10.88 14.75 4.78
CA LEU A 28 -10.86 14.22 3.41
C LEU A 28 -11.66 12.92 3.27
N CYS A 29 -11.60 12.03 4.26
CA CYS A 29 -12.39 10.80 4.25
C CYS A 29 -13.89 11.08 4.36
N HIS A 30 -14.32 12.10 5.12
CA HIS A 30 -15.73 12.53 5.15
C HIS A 30 -16.17 13.16 3.83
N GLU A 31 -15.29 13.86 3.13
CA GLU A 31 -15.60 14.47 1.82
C GLU A 31 -15.72 13.43 0.71
N LEU A 32 -14.80 12.44 0.69
CA LEU A 32 -14.70 11.48 -0.41
C LEU A 32 -15.51 10.21 -0.18
N LEU A 33 -15.85 9.88 1.07
CA LEU A 33 -16.55 8.66 1.48
C LEU A 33 -15.93 7.39 0.84
N PRO A 34 -14.63 7.11 1.09
CA PRO A 34 -13.97 5.97 0.47
C PRO A 34 -14.57 4.65 0.94
N GLU A 35 -14.57 3.63 0.07
CA GLU A 35 -14.98 2.28 0.45
C GLU A 35 -13.99 1.62 1.42
N LEU A 36 -12.72 2.01 1.35
CA LEU A 36 -11.66 1.49 2.20
C LEU A 36 -10.52 2.50 2.30
N VAL A 37 -9.92 2.63 3.49
CA VAL A 37 -8.65 3.31 3.70
C VAL A 37 -7.56 2.25 3.91
N ILE A 38 -6.50 2.32 3.12
CA ILE A 38 -5.40 1.36 3.08
C ILE A 38 -4.16 1.99 3.68
N ALA A 39 -3.57 1.33 4.69
CA ALA A 39 -2.32 1.71 5.33
C ALA A 39 -1.23 0.68 5.00
N SER A 40 -0.34 1.01 4.06
CA SER A 40 0.64 0.07 3.51
C SER A 40 1.96 -0.02 4.28
N GLY A 41 1.90 -0.03 5.62
CA GLY A 41 3.02 -0.34 6.51
C GLY A 41 3.81 0.85 7.03
N ASP A 42 4.81 0.53 7.88
CA ASP A 42 5.57 1.47 8.70
C ASP A 42 4.64 2.39 9.51
N LEU A 43 3.63 1.75 10.17
CA LEU A 43 2.63 2.42 11.00
C LEU A 43 3.27 2.97 12.26
N SER A 44 4.20 2.22 12.84
CA SER A 44 5.03 2.60 13.98
C SER A 44 6.45 3.00 13.55
N ASN A 45 7.19 3.64 14.45
CA ASN A 45 8.59 3.99 14.19
C ASN A 45 9.55 2.90 14.66
N ARG A 46 9.20 2.14 15.71
CA ARG A 46 10.08 1.13 16.34
C ARG A 46 9.37 -0.16 16.76
N GLY A 47 8.18 -0.42 16.24
CA GLY A 47 7.40 -1.61 16.56
C GLY A 47 6.99 -1.70 18.04
N ARG A 48 6.77 -0.57 18.71
CA ARG A 48 6.26 -0.53 20.09
C ARG A 48 4.74 -0.66 20.06
N ALA A 49 4.17 -1.34 21.06
CA ALA A 49 2.71 -1.48 21.18
C ALA A 49 2.00 -0.11 21.16
N ALA A 50 2.45 0.83 21.99
CA ALA A 50 1.87 2.17 22.06
C ALA A 50 1.93 2.93 20.72
N GLU A 51 2.97 2.72 19.89
CA GLU A 51 3.07 3.33 18.57
C GLU A 51 2.04 2.73 17.59
N LEU A 52 1.83 1.42 17.65
CA LEU A 52 0.81 0.72 16.86
C LEU A 52 -0.60 1.10 17.30
N GLU A 53 -0.83 1.22 18.63
CA GLU A 53 -2.10 1.71 19.19
C GLU A 53 -2.41 3.15 18.76
N GLN A 54 -1.42 4.05 18.70
CA GLN A 54 -1.58 5.39 18.14
C GLN A 54 -1.95 5.37 16.67
N ALA A 55 -1.36 4.47 15.88
CA ALA A 55 -1.75 4.29 14.48
C ALA A 55 -3.19 3.79 14.37
N ARG A 56 -3.56 2.81 15.19
CA ARG A 56 -4.93 2.27 15.24
C ARG A 56 -5.94 3.35 15.64
N ALA A 57 -5.63 4.15 16.66
CA ALA A 57 -6.48 5.24 17.10
C ALA A 57 -6.75 6.29 16.01
N LEU A 58 -5.78 6.58 15.12
CA LEU A 58 -6.05 7.39 13.95
C LEU A 58 -7.02 6.69 12.99
N LEU A 59 -6.75 5.42 12.66
CA LEU A 59 -7.56 4.68 11.70
C LEU A 59 -9.01 4.51 12.18
N ASP A 60 -9.23 4.37 13.49
CA ASP A 60 -10.56 4.27 14.10
C ASP A 60 -11.38 5.58 14.04
N ARG A 61 -10.74 6.72 13.79
CA ARG A 61 -11.42 8.01 13.56
C ARG A 61 -11.99 8.15 12.14
N LEU A 62 -11.59 7.29 11.23
CA LEU A 62 -11.97 7.40 9.82
C LEU A 62 -13.39 6.86 9.61
N PRO A 63 -14.22 7.51 8.77
CA PRO A 63 -15.61 7.08 8.52
C PRO A 63 -15.72 5.92 7.53
N ALA A 64 -14.66 5.14 7.36
CA ALA A 64 -14.59 4.03 6.41
C ALA A 64 -13.84 2.84 7.03
N PRO A 65 -14.09 1.61 6.56
CA PRO A 65 -13.26 0.46 6.91
C PRO A 65 -11.79 0.70 6.62
N THR A 66 -10.90 0.02 7.36
CA THR A 66 -9.46 0.18 7.19
C THR A 66 -8.77 -1.16 6.99
N LEU A 67 -7.74 -1.19 6.14
CA LEU A 67 -6.84 -2.31 5.95
C LEU A 67 -5.41 -1.87 6.26
N ALA A 68 -4.70 -2.63 7.10
CA ALA A 68 -3.31 -2.35 7.41
C ALA A 68 -2.41 -3.58 7.16
N VAL A 69 -1.26 -3.37 6.54
CA VAL A 69 -0.19 -4.36 6.45
C VAL A 69 1.04 -3.87 7.21
N PRO A 70 1.89 -4.74 7.76
CA PRO A 70 3.09 -4.29 8.45
C PRO A 70 4.21 -3.89 7.49
N GLY A 71 4.99 -2.87 7.89
CA GLY A 71 6.27 -2.51 7.30
C GLY A 71 7.46 -3.00 8.13
N ASN A 72 8.66 -2.62 7.72
CA ASN A 72 9.88 -3.04 8.43
C ASN A 72 10.08 -2.32 9.76
N HIS A 73 9.47 -1.16 9.97
CA HIS A 73 9.48 -0.44 11.23
C HIS A 73 8.46 -0.97 12.26
N ASP A 74 7.48 -1.77 11.82
CA ASP A 74 6.48 -2.38 12.69
C ASP A 74 6.98 -3.62 13.45
N LEU A 75 8.16 -4.10 13.08
CA LEU A 75 8.87 -5.13 13.81
C LEU A 75 9.49 -4.59 15.11
N PRO A 76 9.47 -5.34 16.22
CA PRO A 76 10.17 -4.93 17.43
C PRO A 76 11.65 -4.64 17.17
N TYR A 77 12.15 -3.52 17.68
CA TYR A 77 13.58 -3.19 17.63
C TYR A 77 14.37 -3.87 18.74
N THR A 78 13.71 -4.47 19.72
CA THR A 78 14.32 -5.13 20.86
C THR A 78 14.51 -6.61 20.63
N LEU A 79 15.64 -7.14 21.10
CA LEU A 79 15.92 -8.57 21.17
C LEU A 79 15.42 -9.15 22.50
N PRO A 80 14.95 -10.42 22.56
CA PRO A 80 14.83 -11.37 21.45
C PRO A 80 13.52 -11.24 20.65
N ALA A 81 12.60 -10.35 21.07
CA ALA A 81 11.23 -10.24 20.54
C ALA A 81 11.17 -10.14 19.02
N ARG A 82 12.14 -9.43 18.42
CA ARG A 82 12.23 -9.29 16.95
C ARG A 82 12.25 -10.63 16.21
N PHE A 83 12.85 -11.66 16.80
CA PHE A 83 13.00 -12.97 16.14
C PHE A 83 12.06 -14.04 16.69
N THR A 84 11.67 -13.93 17.96
CA THR A 84 10.80 -14.94 18.60
C THR A 84 9.32 -14.63 18.49
N LYS A 85 8.95 -13.34 18.49
CA LYS A 85 7.57 -12.82 18.45
C LYS A 85 7.46 -11.59 17.55
N PRO A 86 7.85 -11.70 16.28
CA PRO A 86 7.99 -10.52 15.40
C PRO A 86 6.66 -9.80 15.17
N TRP A 87 5.56 -10.51 15.14
CA TRP A 87 4.24 -9.97 14.75
C TRP A 87 3.22 -9.90 15.88
N ASP A 88 3.52 -10.41 17.07
CA ASP A 88 2.54 -10.50 18.18
C ASP A 88 1.91 -9.15 18.49
N ARG A 89 2.71 -8.07 18.53
CA ARG A 89 2.22 -6.71 18.80
C ARG A 89 1.35 -6.18 17.68
N PHE A 90 1.75 -6.41 16.42
CA PHE A 90 0.98 -6.00 15.26
C PHE A 90 -0.36 -6.75 15.20
N ILE A 91 -0.33 -8.07 15.39
CA ILE A 91 -1.53 -8.91 15.39
C ILE A 91 -2.47 -8.54 16.54
N ALA A 92 -1.94 -8.22 17.72
CA ALA A 92 -2.76 -7.79 18.87
C ALA A 92 -3.57 -6.51 18.56
N VAL A 93 -3.05 -5.61 17.70
CA VAL A 93 -3.70 -4.34 17.35
C VAL A 93 -4.53 -4.44 16.07
N PHE A 94 -4.04 -5.15 15.06
CA PHE A 94 -4.63 -5.18 13.70
C PHE A 94 -5.23 -6.55 13.31
N GLY A 95 -5.13 -7.57 14.18
CA GLY A 95 -5.73 -8.89 14.00
C GLY A 95 -4.92 -9.83 13.10
N THR A 96 -4.34 -9.36 12.01
CA THR A 96 -3.57 -10.18 11.06
C THR A 96 -2.49 -9.36 10.36
N THR A 97 -1.49 -10.03 9.82
CA THR A 97 -0.46 -9.40 8.97
C THR A 97 -0.79 -9.45 7.48
N ASP A 98 -1.72 -10.32 7.09
CA ASP A 98 -2.07 -10.58 5.69
C ASP A 98 -3.62 -10.53 5.53
N PRO A 99 -4.24 -9.33 5.69
CA PRO A 99 -5.69 -9.16 5.63
C PRO A 99 -6.22 -9.27 4.20
N VAL A 100 -7.44 -9.81 4.05
CA VAL A 100 -8.22 -9.72 2.82
C VAL A 100 -9.51 -8.98 3.13
N VAL A 101 -9.77 -7.91 2.40
CA VAL A 101 -11.00 -7.12 2.52
C VAL A 101 -11.73 -7.10 1.19
N ARG A 102 -13.03 -7.34 1.24
CA ARG A 102 -13.94 -7.24 0.09
C ARG A 102 -14.86 -6.05 0.34
N THR A 103 -14.92 -5.14 -0.62
CA THR A 103 -15.91 -4.06 -0.67
C THR A 103 -16.93 -4.34 -1.77
N ASP A 104 -17.86 -3.47 -2.00
CA ASP A 104 -18.83 -3.63 -3.07
C ASP A 104 -18.19 -3.64 -4.46
N HIS A 105 -17.04 -2.96 -4.63
CA HIS A 105 -16.41 -2.78 -5.95
C HIS A 105 -14.93 -3.13 -5.99
N ALA A 106 -14.34 -3.69 -4.91
CA ALA A 106 -12.93 -4.10 -4.90
C ALA A 106 -12.66 -5.31 -4.02
N VAL A 107 -11.64 -6.10 -4.39
CA VAL A 107 -11.02 -7.11 -3.53
C VAL A 107 -9.59 -6.69 -3.26
N VAL A 108 -9.25 -6.52 -2.00
CA VAL A 108 -7.96 -5.99 -1.55
C VAL A 108 -7.25 -7.02 -0.69
N CYS A 109 -6.10 -7.51 -1.16
CA CYS A 109 -5.26 -8.49 -0.49
C CYS A 109 -4.01 -7.83 0.09
N GLY A 110 -3.92 -7.75 1.41
CA GLY A 110 -2.71 -7.31 2.12
C GLY A 110 -1.70 -8.45 2.25
N LEU A 111 -0.42 -8.17 2.00
CA LEU A 111 0.67 -9.14 2.08
C LEU A 111 1.82 -8.62 2.93
N ASN A 112 2.16 -9.34 3.98
CA ASN A 112 3.31 -9.02 4.81
C ASN A 112 4.63 -9.31 4.08
N SER A 113 5.24 -8.27 3.56
CA SER A 113 6.54 -8.32 2.88
C SER A 113 7.75 -8.14 3.82
N ALA A 114 7.55 -7.71 5.08
CA ALA A 114 8.63 -7.47 6.02
C ALA A 114 9.18 -8.78 6.61
N ARG A 115 10.46 -8.77 7.02
CA ARG A 115 11.16 -9.94 7.56
C ARG A 115 12.02 -9.56 8.77
N PRO A 116 11.99 -10.33 9.87
CA PRO A 116 12.71 -10.00 11.10
C PRO A 116 14.22 -9.78 10.92
N TRP A 117 14.85 -10.56 10.05
CA TRP A 117 16.30 -10.49 9.77
C TRP A 117 16.71 -9.54 8.65
N ARG A 118 15.74 -8.78 8.09
CA ARG A 118 15.99 -7.76 7.06
C ARG A 118 15.45 -6.43 7.51
N HIS A 119 16.34 -5.46 7.63
CA HIS A 119 15.91 -4.12 8.08
C HIS A 119 15.27 -3.30 6.94
N GLN A 120 15.75 -3.46 5.72
CA GLN A 120 15.37 -2.60 4.59
C GLN A 120 14.78 -3.38 3.40
N GLY A 121 14.98 -4.67 3.33
CA GLY A 121 14.53 -5.48 2.19
C GLY A 121 13.34 -6.36 2.56
N GLY A 122 12.36 -6.45 1.66
CA GLY A 122 11.21 -7.33 1.80
C GLY A 122 11.37 -8.65 1.05
N ARG A 123 10.49 -9.60 1.39
CA ARG A 123 10.33 -10.87 0.66
C ARG A 123 8.91 -11.39 0.85
N LEU A 124 8.32 -11.94 -0.19
CA LEU A 124 7.09 -12.73 -0.11
C LEU A 124 7.40 -14.21 -0.27
N ASP A 125 6.64 -15.04 0.44
CA ASP A 125 6.69 -16.49 0.32
C ASP A 125 5.66 -16.96 -0.69
N ALA A 126 5.91 -18.10 -1.34
CA ALA A 126 5.00 -18.67 -2.33
C ALA A 126 3.58 -18.89 -1.79
N SER A 127 3.44 -19.30 -0.53
CA SER A 127 2.14 -19.49 0.12
C SER A 127 1.31 -18.22 0.19
N ARG A 128 1.93 -17.05 0.46
CA ARG A 128 1.23 -15.75 0.45
C ARG A 128 0.80 -15.36 -0.96
N LEU A 129 1.67 -15.56 -1.94
CA LEU A 129 1.36 -15.29 -3.34
C LEU A 129 0.19 -16.16 -3.83
N SER A 130 0.20 -17.46 -3.50
CA SER A 130 -0.90 -18.37 -3.85
C SER A 130 -2.21 -18.00 -3.16
N ALA A 131 -2.17 -17.61 -1.87
CA ALA A 131 -3.35 -17.16 -1.15
C ALA A 131 -3.94 -15.88 -1.74
N ALA A 132 -3.09 -14.92 -2.12
CA ALA A 132 -3.54 -13.71 -2.79
C ALA A 132 -4.15 -14.02 -4.17
N ALA A 133 -3.50 -14.85 -4.98
CA ALA A 133 -4.01 -15.26 -6.28
C ALA A 133 -5.39 -15.92 -6.16
N ALA A 134 -5.59 -16.84 -5.21
CA ALA A 134 -6.89 -17.46 -4.94
C ALA A 134 -7.96 -16.42 -4.58
N ALA A 135 -7.65 -15.51 -3.65
CA ALA A 135 -8.60 -14.48 -3.23
C ALA A 135 -8.98 -13.50 -4.34
N LEU A 136 -8.04 -13.19 -5.26
CA LEU A 136 -8.27 -12.34 -6.42
C LEU A 136 -9.04 -13.07 -7.53
N HIS A 137 -8.78 -14.38 -7.70
CA HIS A 137 -9.51 -15.22 -8.66
C HIS A 137 -11.01 -15.30 -8.30
N ASP A 138 -11.31 -15.39 -7.00
CA ASP A 138 -12.68 -15.44 -6.48
C ASP A 138 -13.38 -14.07 -6.47
N ALA A 139 -12.72 -13.02 -6.99
CA ALA A 139 -13.31 -11.68 -7.05
C ALA A 139 -14.37 -11.58 -8.16
N PRO A 140 -15.47 -10.82 -7.93
CA PRO A 140 -16.40 -10.46 -9.00
C PRO A 140 -15.67 -9.90 -10.22
N SER A 141 -16.19 -10.15 -11.42
CA SER A 141 -15.54 -9.80 -12.69
C SER A 141 -15.31 -8.29 -12.86
N ASP A 142 -16.17 -7.47 -12.27
CA ASP A 142 -16.13 -6.00 -12.30
C ASP A 142 -15.36 -5.39 -11.13
N ALA A 143 -15.08 -6.17 -10.07
CA ALA A 143 -14.32 -5.70 -8.91
C ALA A 143 -12.88 -5.35 -9.27
N LEU A 144 -12.36 -4.25 -8.72
CA LEU A 144 -10.93 -3.92 -8.81
C LEU A 144 -10.12 -4.89 -7.93
N ARG A 145 -9.10 -5.52 -8.51
CA ARG A 145 -8.21 -6.48 -7.84
C ARG A 145 -6.94 -5.79 -7.36
N VAL A 146 -6.83 -5.61 -6.05
CA VAL A 146 -5.76 -4.83 -5.42
C VAL A 146 -4.89 -5.71 -4.53
N VAL A 147 -3.58 -5.58 -4.66
CA VAL A 147 -2.60 -6.14 -3.71
C VAL A 147 -1.92 -5.01 -2.97
N VAL A 148 -1.76 -5.17 -1.66
CA VAL A 148 -1.11 -4.18 -0.78
C VAL A 148 0.10 -4.83 -0.11
N LEU A 149 1.26 -4.20 -0.23
CA LEU A 149 2.48 -4.61 0.47
C LEU A 149 3.32 -3.37 0.80
N HIS A 150 4.19 -3.47 1.81
CA HIS A 150 4.97 -2.29 2.20
C HIS A 150 6.14 -2.00 1.27
N HIS A 151 6.96 -3.02 0.93
CA HIS A 151 8.18 -2.81 0.14
C HIS A 151 7.88 -2.59 -1.33
N HIS A 152 8.46 -1.55 -1.91
CA HIS A 152 8.28 -1.21 -3.32
C HIS A 152 8.80 -2.29 -4.28
N LEU A 153 8.11 -2.45 -5.39
CA LEU A 153 8.52 -3.32 -6.51
C LEU A 153 9.23 -2.51 -7.59
N ALA A 154 8.79 -1.28 -7.83
CA ALA A 154 9.48 -0.30 -8.64
C ALA A 154 9.50 1.03 -7.90
N GLY A 155 10.42 1.93 -8.23
CA GLY A 155 10.53 3.23 -7.57
C GLY A 155 11.28 4.21 -8.43
N ALA A 156 11.35 5.47 -8.00
CA ALA A 156 12.11 6.49 -8.69
C ALA A 156 13.60 6.12 -8.73
N PRO A 157 14.26 6.22 -9.87
CA PRO A 157 15.63 5.73 -10.09
C PRO A 157 16.65 6.20 -9.07
N TRP A 158 16.53 7.44 -8.60
CA TRP A 158 17.45 8.04 -7.64
C TRP A 158 17.28 7.55 -6.19
N ARG A 159 16.14 6.91 -5.88
CA ARG A 159 15.87 6.30 -4.56
C ARG A 159 16.06 4.79 -4.56
N ALA A 160 15.82 4.12 -5.67
CA ALA A 160 15.96 2.68 -5.79
C ALA A 160 17.37 2.19 -5.42
N SER A 161 18.41 3.01 -5.61
CA SER A 161 19.79 2.69 -5.22
C SER A 161 20.05 2.73 -3.71
N ARG A 162 19.17 3.32 -2.90
CA ARG A 162 19.38 3.50 -1.45
C ARG A 162 18.44 2.70 -0.56
N LYS A 163 17.35 2.19 -1.11
CA LYS A 163 16.43 1.27 -0.44
C LYS A 163 16.28 0.03 -1.31
N PHE A 164 16.37 -1.11 -0.67
CA PHE A 164 16.26 -2.37 -1.39
C PHE A 164 14.81 -2.64 -1.77
N PRO A 165 14.51 -2.85 -3.05
CA PRO A 165 13.19 -3.31 -3.48
C PRO A 165 12.91 -4.69 -2.91
N LEU A 166 11.68 -5.15 -3.10
CA LEU A 166 11.28 -6.51 -2.75
C LEU A 166 12.22 -7.53 -3.44
N LYS A 167 12.68 -8.52 -2.67
CA LYS A 167 13.54 -9.59 -3.23
C LYS A 167 12.74 -10.45 -4.21
N HIS A 168 13.35 -10.80 -5.35
CA HIS A 168 12.71 -11.55 -6.44
C HIS A 168 11.44 -10.84 -6.98
N ARG A 169 11.51 -9.51 -7.10
CA ARG A 169 10.40 -8.66 -7.53
C ARG A 169 9.77 -9.09 -8.85
N ASP A 170 10.58 -9.55 -9.80
CA ASP A 170 10.09 -9.93 -11.13
C ASP A 170 9.27 -11.24 -11.06
N ASP A 171 9.66 -12.20 -10.21
CA ASP A 171 8.88 -13.41 -9.93
C ASP A 171 7.57 -13.07 -9.20
N VAL A 172 7.63 -12.13 -8.25
CA VAL A 172 6.46 -11.64 -7.54
C VAL A 172 5.49 -10.92 -8.48
N LEU A 173 6.00 -10.04 -9.35
CA LEU A 173 5.19 -9.35 -10.36
C LEU A 173 4.50 -10.36 -11.28
N ARG A 174 5.24 -11.33 -11.84
CA ARG A 174 4.65 -12.39 -12.67
C ARG A 174 3.55 -13.15 -11.93
N SER A 175 3.83 -13.57 -10.70
CA SER A 175 2.86 -14.34 -9.90
C SER A 175 1.59 -13.53 -9.58
N LEU A 176 1.72 -12.26 -9.21
CA LEU A 176 0.57 -11.41 -8.90
C LEU A 176 -0.23 -11.05 -10.15
N THR A 177 0.44 -10.78 -11.27
CA THR A 177 -0.23 -10.54 -12.56
C THR A 177 -0.99 -11.77 -13.02
N ALA A 178 -0.36 -12.96 -12.99
CA ALA A 178 -1.02 -14.23 -13.32
C ALA A 178 -2.19 -14.52 -12.36
N GLY A 179 -2.13 -14.06 -11.11
CA GLY A 179 -3.23 -14.11 -10.14
C GLY A 179 -4.33 -13.06 -10.37
N GLY A 180 -4.23 -12.24 -11.41
CA GLY A 180 -5.25 -11.25 -11.78
C GLY A 180 -5.14 -9.91 -11.07
N ALA A 181 -4.03 -9.58 -10.41
CA ALA A 181 -3.83 -8.27 -9.80
C ALA A 181 -3.82 -7.16 -10.88
N GLU A 182 -4.61 -6.11 -10.68
CA GLU A 182 -4.67 -4.93 -11.54
C GLU A 182 -3.92 -3.73 -10.94
N LEU A 183 -3.85 -3.67 -9.61
CA LEU A 183 -3.21 -2.58 -8.87
C LEU A 183 -2.39 -3.13 -7.70
N ILE A 184 -1.14 -2.70 -7.59
CA ILE A 184 -0.30 -2.99 -6.43
C ILE A 184 0.04 -1.68 -5.73
N LEU A 185 -0.29 -1.60 -4.43
CA LEU A 185 -0.06 -0.45 -3.56
C LEU A 185 1.11 -0.73 -2.61
N GLY A 186 2.02 0.22 -2.51
CA GLY A 186 3.18 0.12 -1.63
C GLY A 186 3.60 1.44 -1.00
N GLY A 187 4.63 1.40 -0.14
CA GLY A 187 5.21 2.54 0.54
C GLY A 187 6.74 2.49 0.59
N HIS A 188 7.31 2.57 1.80
CA HIS A 188 8.72 2.34 2.11
C HIS A 188 9.69 3.41 1.62
N ILE A 189 9.59 3.88 0.39
CA ILE A 189 10.54 4.87 -0.15
C ILE A 189 10.16 6.31 0.14
N HIS A 190 8.98 6.56 0.70
CA HIS A 190 8.42 7.89 0.99
C HIS A 190 8.42 8.80 -0.25
N GLN A 191 8.05 8.26 -1.37
CA GLN A 191 8.03 9.00 -2.62
C GLN A 191 6.82 8.60 -3.44
N SER A 192 6.03 9.59 -3.83
CA SER A 192 4.85 9.39 -4.68
C SER A 192 5.27 8.92 -6.07
N THR A 193 4.79 7.75 -6.48
CA THR A 193 4.91 7.27 -7.85
C THR A 193 3.68 6.48 -8.26
N ALA A 194 3.30 6.58 -9.53
CA ALA A 194 2.34 5.69 -10.17
C ALA A 194 2.89 5.32 -11.54
N LEU A 195 3.00 4.03 -11.80
CA LEU A 195 3.69 3.48 -12.97
C LEU A 195 2.82 2.39 -13.59
N GLY A 196 2.57 2.47 -14.88
CA GLY A 196 2.00 1.37 -15.67
C GLY A 196 3.06 0.37 -16.09
N ARG A 197 2.63 -0.77 -16.60
CA ARG A 197 3.48 -1.90 -17.00
C ARG A 197 4.65 -1.49 -17.89
N SER A 198 4.42 -0.66 -18.90
CA SER A 198 5.46 -0.18 -19.84
C SER A 198 6.64 0.55 -19.18
N ALA A 199 6.44 1.08 -17.95
CA ALA A 199 7.47 1.81 -17.23
C ALA A 199 8.37 0.91 -16.36
N PHE A 200 8.00 -0.35 -16.10
CA PHE A 200 8.74 -1.24 -15.20
C PHE A 200 8.94 -2.66 -15.75
N ALA A 201 8.24 -3.06 -16.80
CA ALA A 201 8.35 -4.39 -17.36
C ALA A 201 9.49 -4.46 -18.40
N ALA A 202 10.51 -5.24 -18.10
CA ALA A 202 11.39 -5.84 -19.07
C ALA A 202 10.87 -7.23 -19.52
N LEU A 203 9.57 -7.50 -19.36
CA LEU A 203 8.97 -8.79 -19.63
C LEU A 203 8.53 -8.82 -21.09
N GLU A 204 9.10 -9.74 -21.84
CA GLU A 204 8.87 -9.92 -23.29
C GLU A 204 7.49 -10.52 -23.63
N ASP A 205 6.69 -10.94 -22.65
CA ASP A 205 5.38 -11.53 -22.87
C ASP A 205 4.26 -10.48 -22.83
N ASP A 206 3.64 -10.25 -23.95
CA ASP A 206 2.62 -9.22 -24.22
C ASP A 206 1.23 -9.49 -23.63
N ASP A 207 1.02 -10.61 -22.93
CA ASP A 207 -0.33 -11.14 -22.70
C ASP A 207 -0.90 -10.94 -21.29
N HIS A 208 -0.30 -10.15 -20.41
CA HIS A 208 -0.75 -10.07 -19.02
C HIS A 208 -1.22 -8.67 -18.58
N GLY A 209 -2.32 -8.19 -19.18
CA GLY A 209 -3.16 -7.12 -18.64
C GLY A 209 -2.46 -5.78 -18.27
N SER A 210 -3.25 -4.83 -17.86
CA SER A 210 -2.77 -3.52 -17.37
C SER A 210 -2.52 -3.58 -15.86
N LEU A 211 -1.29 -3.89 -15.42
CA LEU A 211 -0.89 -3.77 -14.02
C LEU A 211 -0.38 -2.36 -13.73
N VAL A 212 -0.88 -1.77 -12.65
CA VAL A 212 -0.41 -0.49 -12.13
C VAL A 212 0.31 -0.69 -10.80
N LEU A 213 1.50 -0.12 -10.67
CA LEU A 213 2.24 -0.02 -9.41
C LEU A 213 2.10 1.40 -8.85
N SER A 214 1.67 1.53 -7.62
CA SER A 214 1.56 2.81 -6.93
C SER A 214 2.31 2.76 -5.60
N THR A 215 3.20 3.72 -5.39
CA THR A 215 3.89 3.89 -4.12
C THR A 215 3.46 5.21 -3.51
N ALA A 216 2.86 5.17 -2.33
CA ALA A 216 2.42 6.37 -1.63
C ALA A 216 3.59 7.19 -1.10
N PRO A 217 3.45 8.52 -1.00
CA PRO A 217 4.36 9.35 -0.24
C PRO A 217 4.28 9.00 1.25
N GLY A 218 5.30 9.37 2.03
CA GLY A 218 5.24 9.22 3.48
C GLY A 218 4.18 10.14 4.08
N PHE A 219 3.25 9.56 4.86
CA PHE A 219 2.19 10.30 5.53
C PHE A 219 2.73 11.04 6.76
N GLY A 220 3.31 10.32 7.72
CA GLY A 220 3.67 10.89 9.03
C GLY A 220 5.11 11.41 9.14
N ARG A 221 6.03 10.98 8.30
CA ARG A 221 7.44 11.39 8.33
C ARG A 221 7.99 11.64 6.94
N PRO A 222 7.74 12.81 6.34
CA PRO A 222 8.45 13.20 5.14
C PRO A 222 9.94 13.36 5.49
N ARG A 223 10.82 12.97 4.59
CA ARG A 223 12.26 13.23 4.77
C ARG A 223 12.57 14.69 4.39
N PRO A 224 13.06 15.54 5.33
CA PRO A 224 13.02 16.99 5.19
C PRO A 224 13.99 17.59 4.16
N HIS A 225 14.77 16.82 3.43
CA HIS A 225 15.89 17.35 2.64
C HIS A 225 15.81 17.07 1.14
N ARG A 226 14.63 16.71 0.61
CA ARG A 226 14.51 16.39 -0.81
C ARG A 226 13.27 17.02 -1.42
N LEU A 227 13.49 17.72 -2.54
CA LEU A 227 12.44 18.31 -3.35
C LEU A 227 11.34 17.28 -3.67
N GLY A 228 10.09 17.66 -3.47
CA GLY A 228 8.92 16.84 -3.77
C GLY A 228 8.44 15.92 -2.64
N GLU A 229 9.13 15.85 -1.50
CA GLU A 229 8.67 15.10 -0.33
C GLU A 229 7.86 15.99 0.59
N ALA A 230 6.56 15.91 0.52
CA ALA A 230 5.63 16.46 1.49
C ALA A 230 4.79 15.33 2.07
N ASN A 231 4.17 15.55 3.21
CA ASN A 231 3.17 14.64 3.74
C ASN A 231 2.06 14.48 2.69
N GLY A 232 1.71 13.24 2.37
CA GLY A 232 0.75 13.04 1.31
C GLY A 232 0.13 11.66 1.31
N LEU A 233 -0.76 11.45 0.36
CA LEU A 233 -1.51 10.21 0.17
C LEU A 233 -1.90 10.06 -1.31
N HIS A 234 -2.45 8.89 -1.66
CA HIS A 234 -3.09 8.68 -2.95
C HIS A 234 -4.60 8.46 -2.76
N VAL A 235 -5.37 9.02 -3.67
CA VAL A 235 -6.78 8.68 -3.88
C VAL A 235 -6.86 7.85 -5.15
N VAL A 236 -7.36 6.64 -5.02
CA VAL A 236 -7.55 5.71 -6.14
C VAL A 236 -9.01 5.70 -6.51
N ARG A 237 -9.33 5.98 -7.78
CA ARG A 237 -10.66 5.86 -8.35
C ARG A 237 -10.61 4.91 -9.53
N TRP A 238 -11.72 4.25 -9.81
CA TRP A 238 -11.80 3.38 -10.99
C TRP A 238 -13.19 3.33 -11.57
N THR A 239 -13.25 2.93 -12.81
CA THR A 239 -14.42 2.56 -13.58
C THR A 239 -14.25 1.15 -14.11
N ALA A 240 -15.16 0.66 -14.93
CA ALA A 240 -14.98 -0.61 -15.63
C ALA A 240 -13.78 -0.60 -16.59
N ASP A 241 -13.35 0.57 -17.07
CA ASP A 241 -12.36 0.69 -18.15
C ASP A 241 -11.02 1.28 -17.71
N ALA A 242 -10.94 1.94 -16.55
CA ALA A 242 -9.72 2.64 -16.13
C ALA A 242 -9.56 2.72 -14.61
N VAL A 243 -8.31 2.73 -14.17
CA VAL A 243 -7.87 3.11 -12.83
C VAL A 243 -7.21 4.48 -12.90
N GLU A 244 -7.56 5.35 -11.95
CA GLU A 244 -6.97 6.67 -11.77
C GLU A 244 -6.37 6.78 -10.37
N ILE A 245 -5.14 7.26 -10.29
CA ILE A 245 -4.42 7.51 -9.04
C ILE A 245 -4.11 9.01 -8.97
N GLU A 246 -4.76 9.67 -8.02
CA GLU A 246 -4.55 11.08 -7.73
C GLU A 246 -3.61 11.19 -6.52
N GLY A 247 -2.43 11.75 -6.71
CA GLY A 247 -1.52 12.14 -5.64
C GLY A 247 -1.99 13.43 -4.99
N ARG A 248 -2.07 13.44 -3.66
CA ARG A 248 -2.40 14.62 -2.87
C ARG A 248 -1.32 14.91 -1.85
N LEU A 249 -0.95 16.18 -1.71
CA LEU A 249 0.01 16.66 -0.73
C LEU A 249 -0.67 17.53 0.31
N TRP A 250 -0.29 17.35 1.58
CA TRP A 250 -0.77 18.21 2.65
C TRP A 250 -0.13 19.60 2.56
N ARG A 251 -0.94 20.60 2.30
CA ARG A 251 -0.57 22.01 2.18
C ARG A 251 -1.63 22.87 2.86
N ARG A 252 -1.21 23.86 3.62
CA ARG A 252 -2.11 24.84 4.24
C ARG A 252 -3.29 24.24 5.02
N GLY A 253 -3.08 23.07 5.62
CA GLY A 253 -4.10 22.40 6.42
C GLY A 253 -5.04 21.46 5.67
N ALA A 254 -4.88 21.27 4.36
CA ALA A 254 -5.68 20.36 3.54
C ALA A 254 -4.81 19.50 2.61
N PHE A 255 -5.38 18.42 2.08
CA PHE A 255 -4.75 17.60 1.05
C PHE A 255 -5.13 18.11 -0.33
N GLU A 256 -4.20 18.82 -0.99
CA GLU A 256 -4.37 19.38 -2.32
C GLU A 256 -3.91 18.41 -3.40
N PRO A 257 -4.65 18.21 -4.52
CA PRO A 257 -4.20 17.44 -5.67
C PRO A 257 -2.88 17.98 -6.23
N CYS A 258 -1.95 17.08 -6.59
CA CYS A 258 -0.65 17.47 -7.14
C CYS A 258 -0.24 16.67 -8.39
N SER A 259 -0.82 15.51 -8.60
CA SER A 259 -0.54 14.66 -9.76
C SER A 259 -1.73 13.75 -10.04
N THR A 260 -1.88 13.35 -11.29
CA THR A 260 -2.87 12.35 -11.69
C THR A 260 -2.21 11.38 -12.68
N TYR A 261 -2.42 10.08 -12.43
CA TYR A 261 -2.02 9.02 -13.31
C TYR A 261 -3.26 8.18 -13.67
N ARG A 262 -3.45 7.88 -14.95
CA ARG A 262 -4.57 7.07 -15.42
C ARG A 262 -4.07 5.95 -16.33
N ALA A 263 -4.58 4.74 -16.09
CA ALA A 263 -4.28 3.56 -16.90
C ALA A 263 -5.57 2.81 -17.24
N PRO A 264 -5.62 2.10 -18.39
CA PRO A 264 -6.73 1.21 -18.69
C PRO A 264 -6.77 0.03 -17.69
N ARG A 265 -7.95 -0.52 -17.44
CA ARG A 265 -8.14 -1.81 -16.77
C ARG A 265 -8.17 -2.94 -17.80
N SER A 266 -7.62 -4.09 -17.42
CA SER A 266 -7.82 -5.33 -18.19
C SER A 266 -9.27 -5.79 -18.01
N LYS A 267 -10.02 -5.93 -19.08
CA LYS A 267 -11.30 -6.64 -19.03
C LYS A 267 -10.98 -8.12 -18.90
N ASN A 268 -11.56 -8.79 -17.91
CA ASN A 268 -11.44 -10.23 -17.71
C ASN A 268 -12.16 -11.02 -18.84
N ALA A 269 -11.79 -10.84 -20.10
CA ALA A 269 -12.30 -11.66 -21.18
C ALA A 269 -11.57 -13.01 -21.33
N ASP A 270 -10.37 -13.15 -20.75
CA ASP A 270 -9.43 -14.20 -21.15
C ASP A 270 -9.01 -15.20 -20.05
N PHE A 271 -9.65 -15.18 -18.87
CA PHE A 271 -9.36 -16.18 -17.82
C PHE A 271 -10.32 -17.39 -17.80
N GLN A 272 -11.08 -17.63 -18.89
CA GLN A 272 -11.82 -18.86 -19.11
C GLN A 272 -11.08 -19.72 -20.13
N GLY A 273 -10.03 -20.38 -19.69
CA GLY A 273 -9.27 -21.35 -20.45
C GLY A 273 -8.77 -22.46 -19.54
#